data_f21fc083b65ff043faa987f05f863fe5
#
_entry.id   f21fc083b65ff043faa987f05f863fe5
#
_cell.length_a   1.000
_cell.length_b   1.000
_cell.length_c   1.000
_cell.angle_alpha   90.00
_cell.angle_beta   90.00
_cell.angle_gamma   90.00
#
_symmetry.space_group_name_H-M   'P 1'
#
loop_
_entity.id
_entity.type
_entity.pdbx_description
1 polymer ?
#
loop_
_entity_poly.entity_id
_entity_poly.type
_entity_poly.pdbx_seq_one_letter_code
_entity_poly.pdbx_strand_id
1 'polypeptide(L)'
;MFAQREYRFVLTAGVLSWVGDYLAKAAVTLLVYRETESVALSAAAFAISYLPWLVGGPLLATIAERHPHRAVMVTCDLIRMVLLLVIAVPGMPTPLVLVLLFTATLANPPSQAARSALLPRILTGDRLVVGISINASVGQAAQVVGYLAGAAIAAASPVIALLVTSATYAVSATLIRLGVVARPTEMQAVHRSHLLRETGEGFRIVFGQPVLRAIAILVFSAMLFSIIPEGLAAAWAGQHADDMDKGLAQAIIMAAGPVGYILGGLIVGRLVAPARRIALMRPLAVLAPLLLVPTLLDPSPLVVALLAAGCGFAVAGLLPTANGLFVQALPDGYRARAFGVMASGMQVIQGLAVLVTGLLAQRFSIPLVVGLWSSAGVLLMTIAALSWPSQARVDAAIEAASGADAPDPAPAPPAPRPGSSDRPADQPVDSPGEGQQDAQERHRNTVSAPDRSQAGT
;
A
#
# COMPACT_ATOMS: atom_id res chain seq x y z
N MET A 1 13.46 5.86 -16.71
CA MET A 1 13.27 5.61 -15.28
C MET A 1 14.44 4.78 -14.70
N PHE A 2 14.73 3.59 -15.20
CA PHE A 2 15.88 2.78 -14.76
C PHE A 2 17.27 3.39 -15.07
N ALA A 3 17.35 4.41 -15.92
CA ALA A 3 18.58 5.21 -16.10
C ALA A 3 18.93 6.05 -14.86
N GLN A 4 17.97 6.38 -14.01
CA GLN A 4 18.21 7.11 -12.77
C GLN A 4 18.82 6.17 -11.72
N ARG A 5 20.10 6.40 -11.41
CA ARG A 5 20.85 5.59 -10.45
C ARG A 5 20.15 5.51 -9.08
N GLU A 6 19.69 6.63 -8.56
CA GLU A 6 19.05 6.71 -7.25
C GLU A 6 17.76 5.86 -7.17
N TYR A 7 16.91 5.89 -8.22
CA TYR A 7 15.71 5.05 -8.27
C TYR A 7 16.03 3.56 -8.23
N ARG A 8 17.07 3.12 -8.93
CA ARG A 8 17.51 1.71 -8.89
C ARG A 8 17.91 1.29 -7.47
N PHE A 9 18.68 2.12 -6.76
CA PHE A 9 19.07 1.82 -5.39
C PHE A 9 17.85 1.77 -4.44
N VAL A 10 16.92 2.72 -4.53
CA VAL A 10 15.69 2.73 -3.72
C VAL A 10 14.83 1.51 -4.01
N LEU A 11 14.65 1.15 -5.28
CA LEU A 11 13.85 -0.02 -5.66
C LEU A 11 14.50 -1.31 -5.18
N THR A 12 15.79 -1.52 -5.45
CA THR A 12 16.50 -2.75 -5.06
C THR A 12 16.56 -2.92 -3.54
N ALA A 13 16.88 -1.84 -2.81
CA ALA A 13 16.83 -1.84 -1.35
C ALA A 13 15.41 -2.15 -0.84
N GLY A 14 14.39 -1.56 -1.49
CA GLY A 14 12.99 -1.84 -1.19
C GLY A 14 12.63 -3.30 -1.35
N VAL A 15 13.01 -3.91 -2.45
CA VAL A 15 12.77 -5.34 -2.71
C VAL A 15 13.41 -6.20 -1.64
N LEU A 16 14.68 -5.96 -1.31
CA LEU A 16 15.39 -6.72 -0.28
C LEU A 16 14.74 -6.57 1.10
N SER A 17 14.35 -5.35 1.47
CA SER A 17 13.65 -5.09 2.72
C SER A 17 12.28 -5.79 2.77
N TRP A 18 11.49 -5.75 1.70
CA TRP A 18 10.20 -6.45 1.62
C TRP A 18 10.35 -7.97 1.64
N VAL A 19 11.29 -8.52 0.86
CA VAL A 19 11.60 -9.95 0.92
C VAL A 19 11.99 -10.35 2.35
N GLY A 20 12.83 -9.55 3.01
CA GLY A 20 13.19 -9.75 4.41
C GLY A 20 11.99 -9.73 5.35
N ASP A 21 11.07 -8.77 5.21
CA ASP A 21 9.86 -8.68 6.03
C ASP A 21 8.99 -9.95 5.92
N TYR A 22 8.76 -10.47 4.71
CA TYR A 22 7.94 -11.66 4.49
C TYR A 22 8.69 -12.95 4.87
N LEU A 23 10.02 -12.98 4.67
CA LEU A 23 10.88 -14.08 5.10
C LEU A 23 10.88 -14.20 6.64
N ALA A 24 11.08 -13.08 7.34
CA ALA A 24 10.97 -13.02 8.80
C ALA A 24 9.61 -13.51 9.30
N LYS A 25 8.54 -13.05 8.67
CA LYS A 25 7.16 -13.41 9.03
C LYS A 25 6.96 -14.93 8.94
N ALA A 26 7.38 -15.57 7.85
CA ALA A 26 7.28 -17.01 7.69
C ALA A 26 8.19 -17.76 8.69
N ALA A 27 9.43 -17.30 8.88
CA ALA A 27 10.39 -17.95 9.75
C ALA A 27 9.99 -17.89 11.23
N VAL A 28 9.58 -16.70 11.73
CA VAL A 28 9.20 -16.54 13.14
C VAL A 28 7.90 -17.28 13.44
N THR A 29 6.94 -17.27 12.52
CA THR A 29 5.69 -18.01 12.68
C THR A 29 5.95 -19.51 12.84
N LEU A 30 6.84 -20.07 12.01
CA LEU A 30 7.23 -21.46 12.11
C LEU A 30 8.05 -21.75 13.38
N LEU A 31 8.99 -20.86 13.73
CA LEU A 31 9.79 -20.97 14.95
C LEU A 31 8.89 -21.06 16.19
N VAL A 32 7.97 -20.11 16.33
CA VAL A 32 7.05 -20.07 17.47
C VAL A 32 6.16 -21.32 17.50
N TYR A 33 5.68 -21.77 16.34
CA TYR A 33 4.88 -22.99 16.29
C TYR A 33 5.67 -24.25 16.70
N ARG A 34 6.92 -24.38 16.23
CA ARG A 34 7.79 -25.52 16.59
C ARG A 34 8.17 -25.57 18.06
N GLU A 35 8.37 -24.41 18.69
CA GLU A 35 8.75 -24.32 20.10
C GLU A 35 7.58 -24.51 21.07
N THR A 36 6.38 -24.09 20.66
CA THR A 36 5.24 -24.01 21.56
C THR A 36 4.09 -24.97 21.23
N GLU A 37 4.10 -25.51 20.00
CA GLU A 37 2.98 -26.28 19.43
C GLU A 37 1.62 -25.53 19.51
N SER A 38 1.67 -24.22 19.77
CA SER A 38 0.49 -23.38 19.97
C SER A 38 0.11 -22.68 18.66
N VAL A 39 -1.07 -23.00 18.16
CA VAL A 39 -1.68 -22.31 17.01
C VAL A 39 -1.88 -20.83 17.30
N ALA A 40 -2.36 -20.51 18.53
CA ALA A 40 -2.61 -19.13 18.96
C ALA A 40 -1.33 -18.29 18.99
N LEU A 41 -0.22 -18.81 19.54
CA LEU A 41 1.04 -18.08 19.61
C LEU A 41 1.68 -17.91 18.23
N SER A 42 1.61 -18.91 17.37
CA SER A 42 2.06 -18.82 15.98
C SER A 42 1.24 -17.78 15.20
N ALA A 43 -0.08 -17.80 15.32
CA ALA A 43 -0.96 -16.79 14.73
C ALA A 43 -0.70 -15.39 15.31
N ALA A 44 -0.43 -15.28 16.60
CA ALA A 44 -0.05 -14.01 17.24
C ALA A 44 1.27 -13.46 16.69
N ALA A 45 2.28 -14.32 16.46
CA ALA A 45 3.54 -13.92 15.82
C ALA A 45 3.32 -13.35 14.42
N PHE A 46 2.41 -13.94 13.64
CA PHE A 46 2.01 -13.40 12.34
C PHE A 46 1.25 -12.06 12.49
N ALA A 47 0.25 -12.01 13.37
CA ALA A 47 -0.61 -10.85 13.60
C ALA A 47 0.15 -9.62 14.13
N ILE A 48 1.20 -9.84 14.94
CA ILE A 48 2.07 -8.79 15.47
C ILE A 48 2.63 -7.88 14.36
N SER A 49 2.86 -8.40 13.15
CA SER A 49 3.36 -7.61 12.01
C SER A 49 2.39 -6.50 11.57
N TYR A 50 1.13 -6.60 11.92
CA TYR A 50 0.07 -5.65 11.55
C TYR A 50 -0.25 -4.63 12.65
N LEU A 51 0.07 -4.93 13.91
CA LEU A 51 -0.22 -4.05 15.06
C LEU A 51 0.42 -2.66 14.99
N PRO A 52 1.65 -2.48 14.46
CA PRO A 52 2.25 -1.16 14.33
C PRO A 52 1.41 -0.16 13.53
N TRP A 53 0.57 -0.64 12.63
CA TRP A 53 -0.30 0.22 11.82
C TRP A 53 -1.47 0.78 12.62
N LEU A 54 -1.86 0.12 13.73
CA LEU A 54 -2.87 0.64 14.66
C LEU A 54 -2.35 1.85 15.42
N VAL A 55 -1.11 1.75 15.93
CA VAL A 55 -0.49 2.79 16.77
C VAL A 55 0.29 3.79 15.91
N GLY A 56 0.84 3.33 14.80
CA GLY A 56 1.92 3.98 14.09
C GLY A 56 1.58 4.62 12.77
N GLY A 57 0.40 4.38 12.17
CA GLY A 57 0.08 5.01 10.91
C GLY A 57 0.32 6.53 10.96
N PRO A 58 -0.40 7.28 11.75
CA PRO A 58 -0.22 8.73 11.85
C PRO A 58 1.00 9.16 12.70
N LEU A 59 1.27 8.46 13.82
CA LEU A 59 2.32 8.88 14.76
C LEU A 59 3.73 8.56 14.28
N LEU A 60 3.95 7.36 13.75
CA LEU A 60 5.27 6.95 13.29
C LEU A 60 5.62 7.54 11.90
N ALA A 61 4.62 7.85 11.07
CA ALA A 61 4.85 8.55 9.80
C ALA A 61 5.45 9.95 10.02
N THR A 62 5.13 10.64 11.14
CA THR A 62 5.72 11.94 11.46
C THR A 62 7.23 11.89 11.70
N ILE A 63 7.77 10.72 12.09
CA ILE A 63 9.22 10.53 12.18
C ILE A 63 9.87 10.70 10.81
N ALA A 64 9.23 10.18 9.75
CA ALA A 64 9.70 10.32 8.38
C ALA A 64 9.65 11.77 7.87
N GLU A 65 8.72 12.60 8.37
CA GLU A 65 8.60 14.00 8.01
C GLU A 65 9.64 14.88 8.72
N ARG A 66 10.02 14.51 9.95
CA ARG A 66 10.95 15.29 10.79
C ARG A 66 12.42 15.00 10.52
N HIS A 67 12.75 13.88 9.90
CA HIS A 67 14.12 13.43 9.69
C HIS A 67 14.42 13.21 8.21
N PRO A 68 15.69 13.32 7.79
CA PRO A 68 16.08 13.01 6.41
C PRO A 68 15.63 11.60 6.02
N HIS A 69 14.86 11.46 4.96
CA HIS A 69 14.26 10.17 4.54
C HIS A 69 15.28 9.05 4.42
N ARG A 70 16.48 9.35 3.90
CA ARG A 70 17.61 8.42 3.85
C ARG A 70 18.00 7.91 5.23
N ALA A 71 18.12 8.79 6.22
CA ALA A 71 18.51 8.42 7.59
C ALA A 71 17.43 7.53 8.22
N VAL A 72 16.14 7.90 8.06
CA VAL A 72 15.00 7.10 8.59
C VAL A 72 15.05 5.68 8.03
N MET A 73 15.17 5.52 6.71
CA MET A 73 15.19 4.20 6.07
C MET A 73 16.37 3.34 6.56
N VAL A 74 17.58 3.93 6.60
CA VAL A 74 18.80 3.23 7.08
C VAL A 74 18.66 2.83 8.54
N THR A 75 18.21 3.73 9.42
CA THR A 75 18.04 3.45 10.85
C THR A 75 16.98 2.37 11.09
N CYS A 76 15.85 2.42 10.38
CA CYS A 76 14.81 1.39 10.46
C CYS A 76 15.33 0.01 10.05
N ASP A 77 16.08 -0.08 8.95
CA ASP A 77 16.66 -1.36 8.51
C ASP A 77 17.72 -1.89 9.50
N LEU A 78 18.55 -1.01 10.08
CA LEU A 78 19.53 -1.40 11.10
C LEU A 78 18.86 -1.87 12.40
N ILE A 79 17.82 -1.20 12.87
CA ILE A 79 17.03 -1.63 14.04
C ILE A 79 16.47 -3.03 13.79
N ARG A 80 15.82 -3.25 12.63
CA ARG A 80 15.27 -4.56 12.28
C ARG A 80 16.35 -5.64 12.20
N MET A 81 17.47 -5.33 11.56
CA MET A 81 18.63 -6.22 11.49
C MET A 81 19.08 -6.67 12.88
N VAL A 82 19.34 -5.72 13.80
CA VAL A 82 19.82 -6.03 15.15
C VAL A 82 18.82 -6.84 15.93
N LEU A 83 17.53 -6.46 15.91
CA LEU A 83 16.49 -7.17 16.66
C LEU A 83 16.30 -8.61 16.15
N LEU A 84 16.37 -8.84 14.85
CA LEU A 84 16.29 -10.21 14.31
C LEU A 84 17.54 -11.05 14.59
N LEU A 85 18.73 -10.44 14.66
CA LEU A 85 19.93 -11.11 15.13
C LEU A 85 19.80 -11.55 16.60
N VAL A 86 19.15 -10.72 17.43
CA VAL A 86 18.87 -11.08 18.83
C VAL A 86 17.84 -12.23 18.90
N ILE A 87 16.78 -12.19 18.10
CA ILE A 87 15.80 -13.29 18.03
C ILE A 87 16.44 -14.61 17.54
N ALA A 88 17.47 -14.53 16.71
CA ALA A 88 18.19 -15.70 16.20
C ALA A 88 19.03 -16.45 17.26
N VAL A 89 19.20 -15.88 18.47
CA VAL A 89 19.92 -16.55 19.56
C VAL A 89 19.08 -17.75 20.04
N PRO A 90 19.64 -18.98 20.03
CA PRO A 90 18.92 -20.16 20.47
C PRO A 90 18.48 -20.09 21.93
N GLY A 91 17.31 -20.65 22.26
CA GLY A 91 16.79 -20.69 23.63
C GLY A 91 16.13 -19.39 24.09
N MET A 92 15.83 -18.47 23.19
CA MET A 92 15.11 -17.22 23.51
C MET A 92 13.67 -17.53 23.94
N PRO A 93 13.21 -17.04 25.09
CA PRO A 93 11.82 -17.24 25.53
C PRO A 93 10.82 -16.67 24.54
N THR A 94 9.80 -17.44 24.15
CA THR A 94 8.76 -17.02 23.18
C THR A 94 8.14 -15.66 23.47
N PRO A 95 7.79 -15.27 24.73
CA PRO A 95 7.29 -13.92 24.99
C PRO A 95 8.27 -12.83 24.59
N LEU A 96 9.58 -13.05 24.82
CA LEU A 96 10.62 -12.10 24.42
C LEU A 96 10.76 -12.02 22.90
N VAL A 97 10.68 -13.15 22.19
CA VAL A 97 10.63 -13.20 20.72
C VAL A 97 9.49 -12.34 20.19
N LEU A 98 8.29 -12.45 20.75
CA LEU A 98 7.12 -11.67 20.34
C LEU A 98 7.31 -10.16 20.60
N VAL A 99 7.88 -9.77 21.74
CA VAL A 99 8.19 -8.36 22.06
C VAL A 99 9.24 -7.80 21.13
N LEU A 100 10.32 -8.54 20.86
CA LEU A 100 11.37 -8.12 19.93
C LEU A 100 10.84 -8.01 18.50
N LEU A 101 10.01 -8.96 18.08
CA LEU A 101 9.34 -8.93 16.78
C LEU A 101 8.42 -7.71 16.64
N PHE A 102 7.60 -7.43 17.66
CA PHE A 102 6.77 -6.23 17.70
C PHE A 102 7.61 -4.97 17.54
N THR A 103 8.70 -4.88 18.32
CA THR A 103 9.63 -3.72 18.26
C THR A 103 10.26 -3.59 16.87
N ALA A 104 10.66 -4.69 16.24
CA ALA A 104 11.21 -4.69 14.89
C ALA A 104 10.18 -4.21 13.86
N THR A 105 8.93 -4.64 13.98
CA THR A 105 7.84 -4.26 13.05
C THR A 105 7.38 -2.81 13.22
N LEU A 106 7.60 -2.16 14.39
CA LEU A 106 7.37 -0.72 14.57
C LEU A 106 8.22 0.15 13.63
N ALA A 107 9.32 -0.37 13.10
CA ALA A 107 10.14 0.32 12.10
C ALA A 107 9.53 0.32 10.68
N ASN A 108 8.49 -0.49 10.41
CA ASN A 108 7.88 -0.60 9.07
C ASN A 108 7.15 0.67 8.63
N PRO A 109 6.21 1.27 9.41
CA PRO A 109 5.49 2.46 8.99
C PRO A 109 6.40 3.66 8.67
N PRO A 110 7.41 4.05 9.49
CA PRO A 110 8.27 5.18 9.17
C PRO A 110 9.18 4.91 7.96
N SER A 111 9.68 3.68 7.80
CA SER A 111 10.46 3.29 6.62
C SER A 111 9.64 3.40 5.34
N GLN A 112 8.40 2.93 5.35
CA GLN A 112 7.48 2.99 4.22
C GLN A 112 7.08 4.44 3.89
N ALA A 113 6.79 5.26 4.91
CA ALA A 113 6.49 6.68 4.75
C ALA A 113 7.67 7.44 4.12
N ALA A 114 8.90 7.23 4.61
CA ALA A 114 10.10 7.84 4.07
C ALA A 114 10.35 7.45 2.61
N ARG A 115 10.13 6.18 2.26
CA ARG A 115 10.24 5.68 0.87
C ARG A 115 9.21 6.32 -0.04
N SER A 116 7.95 6.37 0.40
CA SER A 116 6.85 6.97 -0.37
C SER A 116 7.06 8.47 -0.60
N ALA A 117 7.57 9.21 0.40
CA ALA A 117 7.89 10.63 0.30
C ALA A 117 9.11 10.91 -0.59
N LEU A 118 10.04 9.96 -0.70
CA LEU A 118 11.24 10.09 -1.54
C LEU A 118 10.94 9.89 -3.03
N LEU A 119 9.97 9.04 -3.38
CA LEU A 119 9.68 8.65 -4.75
C LEU A 119 9.32 9.84 -5.68
N PRO A 120 8.45 10.79 -5.31
CA PRO A 120 8.14 11.98 -6.11
C PRO A 120 9.33 12.94 -6.27
N ARG A 121 10.32 12.89 -5.37
CA ARG A 121 11.54 13.70 -5.44
C ARG A 121 12.56 13.13 -6.43
N ILE A 122 12.47 11.84 -6.75
CA ILE A 122 13.33 11.15 -7.71
C ILE A 122 12.68 11.08 -9.09
N LEU A 123 11.36 10.81 -9.12
CA LEU A 123 10.59 10.61 -10.35
C LEU A 123 9.56 11.72 -10.52
N THR A 124 9.46 12.30 -11.72
CA THR A 124 8.51 13.37 -12.04
C THR A 124 7.58 12.97 -13.20
N GLY A 125 6.38 13.55 -13.24
CA GLY A 125 5.39 13.31 -14.30
C GLY A 125 5.02 11.84 -14.48
N ASP A 126 4.89 11.36 -15.72
CA ASP A 126 4.50 9.98 -16.03
C ASP A 126 5.44 8.92 -15.44
N ARG A 127 6.72 9.28 -15.23
CA ARG A 127 7.69 8.36 -14.62
C ARG A 127 7.34 8.03 -13.17
N LEU A 128 6.71 8.95 -12.44
CA LEU A 128 6.24 8.71 -11.08
C LEU A 128 5.09 7.68 -11.06
N VAL A 129 4.11 7.83 -11.95
CA VAL A 129 2.97 6.91 -12.06
C VAL A 129 3.45 5.49 -12.36
N VAL A 130 4.35 5.36 -13.34
CA VAL A 130 4.96 4.06 -13.69
C VAL A 130 5.80 3.52 -12.52
N GLY A 131 6.53 4.39 -11.81
CA GLY A 131 7.33 4.02 -10.64
C GLY A 131 6.49 3.47 -9.48
N ILE A 132 5.35 4.08 -9.20
CA ILE A 132 4.38 3.60 -8.18
C ILE A 132 3.84 2.22 -8.59
N SER A 133 3.45 2.04 -9.85
CA SER A 133 2.94 0.77 -10.38
C SER A 133 3.99 -0.36 -10.30
N ILE A 134 5.25 -0.07 -10.63
CA ILE A 134 6.35 -1.02 -10.49
C ILE A 134 6.58 -1.37 -9.02
N ASN A 135 6.61 -0.39 -8.12
CA ASN A 135 6.76 -0.66 -6.68
C ASN A 135 5.65 -1.59 -6.16
N ALA A 136 4.40 -1.37 -6.54
CA ALA A 136 3.29 -2.23 -6.15
C ALA A 136 3.46 -3.67 -6.68
N SER A 137 3.78 -3.83 -7.96
CA SER A 137 3.98 -5.15 -8.59
C SER A 137 5.16 -5.91 -8.00
N VAL A 138 6.28 -5.21 -7.80
CA VAL A 138 7.50 -5.79 -7.21
C VAL A 138 7.30 -6.12 -5.74
N GLY A 139 6.50 -5.31 -5.00
CA GLY A 139 6.10 -5.62 -3.63
C GLY A 139 5.35 -6.95 -3.51
N GLN A 140 4.42 -7.22 -4.43
CA GLN A 140 3.70 -8.51 -4.47
C GLN A 140 4.62 -9.67 -4.83
N ALA A 141 5.54 -9.49 -5.78
CA ALA A 141 6.54 -10.50 -6.09
C ALA A 141 7.49 -10.77 -4.92
N ALA A 142 7.91 -9.73 -4.20
CA ALA A 142 8.74 -9.84 -3.00
C ALA A 142 8.03 -10.61 -1.88
N GLN A 143 6.70 -10.47 -1.75
CA GLN A 143 5.89 -11.25 -0.80
C GLN A 143 5.94 -12.74 -1.13
N VAL A 144 5.70 -13.12 -2.38
CA VAL A 144 5.78 -14.52 -2.83
C VAL A 144 7.17 -15.10 -2.57
N VAL A 145 8.21 -14.42 -3.02
CA VAL A 145 9.61 -14.85 -2.83
C VAL A 145 9.96 -14.95 -1.35
N GLY A 146 9.58 -13.95 -0.55
CA GLY A 146 9.84 -13.92 0.89
C GLY A 146 9.16 -15.07 1.64
N TYR A 147 7.92 -15.38 1.33
CA TYR A 147 7.20 -16.50 1.95
C TYR A 147 7.79 -17.86 1.54
N LEU A 148 8.03 -18.07 0.24
CA LEU A 148 8.62 -19.33 -0.25
C LEU A 148 10.02 -19.55 0.33
N ALA A 149 10.90 -18.55 0.22
CA ALA A 149 12.25 -18.64 0.75
C ALA A 149 12.26 -18.75 2.29
N GLY A 150 11.41 -17.96 2.96
CA GLY A 150 11.34 -17.93 4.41
C GLY A 150 10.90 -19.27 5.01
N ALA A 151 9.83 -19.84 4.49
CA ALA A 151 9.34 -21.13 4.96
C ALA A 151 10.32 -22.27 4.62
N ALA A 152 10.89 -22.28 3.40
CA ALA A 152 11.84 -23.30 2.98
C ALA A 152 13.14 -23.26 3.82
N ILE A 153 13.71 -22.07 4.03
CA ILE A 153 14.93 -21.93 4.85
C ILE A 153 14.64 -22.24 6.32
N ALA A 154 13.50 -21.75 6.85
CA ALA A 154 13.11 -21.99 8.24
C ALA A 154 12.76 -23.46 8.52
N ALA A 155 12.30 -24.21 7.51
CA ALA A 155 12.11 -25.65 7.62
C ALA A 155 13.42 -26.37 7.93
N ALA A 156 14.51 -25.99 7.27
CA ALA A 156 15.84 -26.52 7.55
C ALA A 156 16.41 -25.94 8.87
N SER A 157 16.36 -24.62 9.04
CA SER A 157 16.84 -23.94 10.24
C SER A 157 16.21 -22.54 10.38
N PRO A 158 15.35 -22.33 11.41
CA PRO A 158 14.81 -21.00 11.70
C PRO A 158 15.91 -19.95 11.96
N VAL A 159 17.02 -20.35 12.60
CA VAL A 159 18.14 -19.45 12.87
C VAL A 159 18.78 -18.97 11.57
N ILE A 160 19.00 -19.84 10.60
CA ILE A 160 19.54 -19.45 9.28
C ILE A 160 18.57 -18.51 8.56
N ALA A 161 17.26 -18.75 8.64
CA ALA A 161 16.26 -17.87 8.04
C ALA A 161 16.33 -16.46 8.63
N LEU A 162 16.49 -16.34 9.96
CA LEU A 162 16.61 -15.05 10.64
C LEU A 162 17.93 -14.34 10.30
N LEU A 163 19.05 -15.08 10.18
CA LEU A 163 20.33 -14.53 9.73
C LEU A 163 20.28 -14.03 8.29
N VAL A 164 19.65 -14.79 7.38
CA VAL A 164 19.42 -14.36 5.99
C VAL A 164 18.57 -13.10 5.96
N THR A 165 17.49 -13.07 6.73
CA THR A 165 16.64 -11.85 6.84
C THR A 165 17.46 -10.66 7.34
N SER A 166 18.25 -10.84 8.38
CA SER A 166 19.12 -9.77 8.91
C SER A 166 20.10 -9.27 7.86
N ALA A 167 20.66 -10.19 7.05
CA ALA A 167 21.54 -9.83 5.93
C ALA A 167 20.80 -9.02 4.85
N THR A 168 19.51 -9.33 4.53
CA THR A 168 18.74 -8.52 3.57
C THR A 168 18.59 -7.07 4.05
N TYR A 169 18.34 -6.85 5.35
CA TYR A 169 18.27 -5.49 5.90
C TYR A 169 19.63 -4.79 5.91
N ALA A 170 20.72 -5.50 6.21
CA ALA A 170 22.07 -4.94 6.15
C ALA A 170 22.41 -4.46 4.74
N VAL A 171 22.12 -5.28 3.72
CA VAL A 171 22.31 -4.93 2.31
C VAL A 171 21.39 -3.78 1.90
N SER A 172 20.13 -3.81 2.30
CA SER A 172 19.18 -2.70 2.04
C SER A 172 19.69 -1.38 2.63
N ALA A 173 20.07 -1.36 3.90
CA ALA A 173 20.64 -0.17 4.57
C ALA A 173 21.87 0.36 3.85
N THR A 174 22.77 -0.54 3.42
CA THR A 174 23.98 -0.20 2.68
C THR A 174 23.66 0.41 1.31
N LEU A 175 22.75 -0.20 0.56
CA LEU A 175 22.29 0.32 -0.74
C LEU A 175 21.67 1.72 -0.61
N ILE A 176 20.82 1.93 0.40
CA ILE A 176 20.23 3.25 0.67
C ILE A 176 21.32 4.26 1.04
N ARG A 177 22.26 3.88 1.91
CA ARG A 177 23.36 4.75 2.34
C ARG A 177 24.27 5.17 1.19
N LEU A 178 24.55 4.28 0.25
CA LEU A 178 25.47 4.53 -0.86
C LEU A 178 24.80 5.12 -2.09
N GLY A 179 23.53 4.78 -2.32
CA GLY A 179 22.83 5.10 -3.55
C GLY A 179 21.84 6.26 -3.48
N VAL A 180 21.40 6.63 -2.27
CA VAL A 180 20.39 7.69 -2.08
C VAL A 180 21.08 8.99 -1.65
N VAL A 181 20.77 10.08 -2.34
CA VAL A 181 21.33 11.40 -2.01
C VAL A 181 20.76 11.89 -0.68
N ALA A 182 21.66 12.37 0.19
CA ALA A 182 21.25 12.99 1.44
C ALA A 182 20.63 14.35 1.14
N ARG A 183 19.33 14.50 1.43
CA ARG A 183 18.59 15.76 1.30
C ARG A 183 18.26 16.27 2.70
N PRO A 184 18.45 17.58 2.97
CA PRO A 184 17.98 18.15 4.22
C PRO A 184 16.46 17.99 4.30
N THR A 185 15.96 17.90 5.51
CA THR A 185 14.52 17.94 5.77
C THR A 185 14.06 19.36 5.46
N GLU A 186 13.13 19.53 4.55
CA GLU A 186 12.39 20.77 4.46
C GLU A 186 11.48 20.81 5.69
N MET A 187 11.95 21.44 6.75
CA MET A 187 11.09 21.86 7.84
C MET A 187 10.18 22.97 7.28
N GLN A 188 9.19 22.61 6.49
CA GLN A 188 7.99 23.43 6.49
C GLN A 188 7.52 23.38 7.94
N ALA A 189 7.28 24.58 8.50
CA ALA A 189 6.60 24.72 9.78
C ALA A 189 5.25 24.02 9.65
N VAL A 190 5.28 22.70 9.83
CA VAL A 190 4.08 21.90 9.92
C VAL A 190 3.36 22.49 11.11
N HIS A 191 2.30 23.23 10.82
CA HIS A 191 1.30 23.52 11.81
C HIS A 191 1.13 22.22 12.58
N ARG A 192 1.30 22.25 13.89
CA ARG A 192 0.98 21.16 14.81
C ARG A 192 -0.53 20.91 14.74
N SER A 193 -1.00 20.60 13.54
CA SER A 193 -2.36 20.12 13.34
C SER A 193 -2.43 18.82 14.11
N HIS A 194 -3.40 18.76 14.98
CA HIS A 194 -3.64 17.62 15.86
C HIS A 194 -3.80 16.36 15.03
N LEU A 195 -2.74 15.54 14.89
CA LEU A 195 -2.74 14.30 14.10
C LEU A 195 -3.96 13.42 14.42
N LEU A 196 -4.37 13.38 15.70
CA LEU A 196 -5.60 12.71 16.11
C LEU A 196 -6.85 13.35 15.50
N ARG A 197 -6.88 14.66 15.33
CA ARG A 197 -7.99 15.37 14.70
C ARG A 197 -8.04 15.07 13.20
N GLU A 198 -6.91 15.07 12.52
CA GLU A 198 -6.82 14.75 11.09
C GLU A 198 -7.21 13.29 10.81
N THR A 199 -6.77 12.35 11.67
CA THR A 199 -7.21 10.95 11.61
C THR A 199 -8.73 10.86 11.83
N GLY A 200 -9.27 11.59 12.82
CA GLY A 200 -10.71 11.66 13.08
C GLY A 200 -11.51 12.24 11.89
N GLU A 201 -10.97 13.25 11.23
CA GLU A 201 -11.56 13.81 10.00
C GLU A 201 -11.56 12.79 8.87
N GLY A 202 -10.46 12.05 8.69
CA GLY A 202 -10.38 10.94 7.73
C GLY A 202 -11.45 9.87 7.98
N PHE A 203 -11.63 9.46 9.24
CA PHE A 203 -12.69 8.52 9.63
C PHE A 203 -14.08 9.11 9.34
N ARG A 204 -14.32 10.38 9.70
CA ARG A 204 -15.60 11.03 9.47
C ARG A 204 -15.97 11.10 8.00
N ILE A 205 -15.01 11.30 7.11
CA ILE A 205 -15.23 11.34 5.67
C ILE A 205 -15.52 9.94 5.13
N VAL A 206 -14.66 8.96 5.42
CA VAL A 206 -14.80 7.59 4.91
C VAL A 206 -16.12 6.96 5.38
N PHE A 207 -16.48 7.12 6.65
CA PHE A 207 -17.69 6.49 7.20
C PHE A 207 -18.92 7.39 7.20
N GLY A 208 -18.77 8.70 7.01
CA GLY A 208 -19.88 9.65 6.90
C GLY A 208 -20.54 9.64 5.53
N GLN A 209 -19.77 9.41 4.46
CA GLN A 209 -20.31 9.36 3.09
C GLN A 209 -20.75 7.93 2.72
N PRO A 210 -22.00 7.70 2.31
CA PRO A 210 -22.52 6.35 2.08
C PRO A 210 -21.75 5.51 1.08
N VAL A 211 -21.25 6.13 -0.02
CA VAL A 211 -20.49 5.43 -1.06
C VAL A 211 -19.10 5.05 -0.55
N LEU A 212 -18.37 5.96 0.09
CA LEU A 212 -17.05 5.68 0.67
C LEU A 212 -17.14 4.63 1.77
N ARG A 213 -18.18 4.71 2.62
CA ARG A 213 -18.44 3.70 3.66
C ARG A 213 -18.70 2.31 3.08
N ALA A 214 -19.50 2.22 2.01
CA ALA A 214 -19.76 0.94 1.35
C ALA A 214 -18.48 0.33 0.77
N ILE A 215 -17.62 1.15 0.14
CA ILE A 215 -16.32 0.71 -0.37
C ILE A 215 -15.42 0.25 0.79
N ALA A 216 -15.34 1.02 1.87
CA ALA A 216 -14.51 0.68 3.03
C ALA A 216 -14.97 -0.64 3.67
N ILE A 217 -16.27 -0.84 3.89
CA ILE A 217 -16.82 -2.09 4.42
C ILE A 217 -16.47 -3.26 3.51
N LEU A 218 -16.63 -3.12 2.20
CA LEU A 218 -16.34 -4.19 1.24
C LEU A 218 -14.85 -4.57 1.26
N VAL A 219 -13.97 -3.57 1.24
CA VAL A 219 -12.50 -3.78 1.25
C VAL A 219 -12.04 -4.38 2.57
N PHE A 220 -12.50 -3.84 3.71
CA PHE A 220 -12.13 -4.34 5.02
C PHE A 220 -12.61 -5.78 5.26
N SER A 221 -13.84 -6.08 4.81
CA SER A 221 -14.36 -7.44 4.88
C SER A 221 -13.56 -8.39 3.99
N ALA A 222 -13.18 -7.99 2.78
CA ALA A 222 -12.31 -8.82 1.93
C ALA A 222 -10.98 -9.14 2.62
N MET A 223 -10.36 -8.15 3.28
CA MET A 223 -9.11 -8.36 4.03
C MET A 223 -9.30 -9.24 5.27
N LEU A 224 -10.46 -9.12 5.94
CA LEU A 224 -10.82 -9.91 7.13
C LEU A 224 -10.84 -11.41 6.84
N PHE A 225 -11.25 -11.82 5.64
CA PHE A 225 -11.43 -13.23 5.29
C PHE A 225 -10.27 -13.80 4.47
N SER A 226 -9.62 -13.02 3.61
CA SER A 226 -8.59 -13.51 2.69
C SER A 226 -7.26 -13.86 3.36
N ILE A 227 -6.92 -13.23 4.50
CA ILE A 227 -5.61 -13.36 5.16
C ILE A 227 -5.45 -14.65 5.97
N ILE A 228 -6.55 -15.35 6.28
CA ILE A 228 -6.56 -16.44 7.27
C ILE A 228 -5.66 -17.61 6.88
N PRO A 229 -5.65 -18.10 5.63
CA PRO A 229 -4.74 -19.19 5.24
C PRO A 229 -3.27 -18.84 5.47
N GLU A 230 -2.86 -17.61 5.19
CA GLU A 230 -1.49 -17.15 5.45
C GLU A 230 -1.15 -17.17 6.95
N GLY A 231 -2.07 -16.67 7.78
CA GLY A 231 -1.87 -16.55 9.23
C GLY A 231 -1.82 -17.87 9.97
N LEU A 232 -2.51 -18.89 9.47
CA LEU A 232 -2.60 -20.24 10.07
C LEU A 232 -1.73 -21.29 9.33
N ALA A 233 -0.97 -20.88 8.30
CA ALA A 233 -0.22 -21.78 7.44
C ALA A 233 0.78 -22.69 8.19
N ALA A 234 1.51 -22.15 9.16
CA ALA A 234 2.49 -22.91 9.94
C ALA A 234 1.82 -24.00 10.79
N ALA A 235 0.69 -23.68 11.41
CA ALA A 235 -0.07 -24.64 12.20
C ALA A 235 -0.77 -25.68 11.33
N TRP A 236 -1.33 -25.27 10.18
CA TRP A 236 -1.92 -26.21 9.20
C TRP A 236 -0.88 -27.21 8.70
N ALA A 237 0.29 -26.71 8.26
CA ALA A 237 1.40 -27.54 7.82
C ALA A 237 1.90 -28.49 8.93
N GLY A 238 1.87 -28.04 10.19
CA GLY A 238 2.24 -28.87 11.33
C GLY A 238 1.30 -30.05 11.60
N GLN A 239 -0.01 -29.90 11.35
CA GLN A 239 -1.03 -30.94 11.55
C GLN A 239 -1.05 -31.98 10.39
N HIS A 240 -0.57 -31.63 9.20
CA HIS A 240 -0.54 -32.49 8.01
C HIS A 240 0.89 -32.93 7.64
N ALA A 241 1.68 -33.26 8.66
CA ALA A 241 3.09 -33.59 8.48
C ALA A 241 3.35 -34.89 7.67
N ASP A 242 2.36 -35.77 7.65
CA ASP A 242 2.45 -37.06 6.95
C ASP A 242 2.21 -36.94 5.43
N ASP A 243 1.53 -35.86 5.00
CA ASP A 243 1.16 -35.66 3.60
C ASP A 243 2.26 -34.92 2.81
N MET A 244 3.04 -34.06 3.46
CA MET A 244 4.03 -33.19 2.80
C MET A 244 5.04 -32.66 3.82
N ASP A 245 6.26 -32.32 3.36
CA ASP A 245 7.22 -31.58 4.19
C ASP A 245 6.59 -30.30 4.76
N LYS A 246 6.72 -30.11 6.09
CA LYS A 246 6.08 -29.01 6.83
C LYS A 246 6.47 -27.63 6.29
N GLY A 247 7.74 -27.47 5.89
CA GLY A 247 8.22 -26.20 5.34
C GLY A 247 7.63 -25.94 3.97
N LEU A 248 7.54 -26.96 3.12
CA LEU A 248 6.93 -26.86 1.81
C LEU A 248 5.43 -26.59 1.93
N ALA A 249 4.71 -27.27 2.81
CA ALA A 249 3.30 -27.05 3.07
C ALA A 249 3.02 -25.62 3.51
N GLN A 250 3.78 -25.11 4.48
CA GLN A 250 3.68 -23.72 4.92
C GLN A 250 3.99 -22.77 3.76
N ALA A 251 5.06 -23.00 3.00
CA ALA A 251 5.48 -22.15 1.90
C ALA A 251 4.40 -21.96 0.85
N ILE A 252 3.80 -23.09 0.40
CA ILE A 252 2.77 -23.05 -0.65
C ILE A 252 1.49 -22.37 -0.15
N ILE A 253 1.06 -22.62 1.09
CA ILE A 253 -0.13 -21.97 1.65
C ILE A 253 0.07 -20.46 1.78
N MET A 254 1.22 -20.02 2.32
CA MET A 254 1.51 -18.58 2.49
C MET A 254 1.66 -17.85 1.15
N ALA A 255 2.28 -18.48 0.15
CA ALA A 255 2.51 -17.86 -1.16
C ALA A 255 1.27 -17.89 -2.07
N ALA A 256 0.32 -18.77 -1.81
CA ALA A 256 -0.81 -19.03 -2.69
C ALA A 256 -1.72 -17.80 -2.89
N GLY A 257 -2.10 -17.11 -1.82
CA GLY A 257 -2.89 -15.87 -1.87
C GLY A 257 -2.24 -14.81 -2.74
N PRO A 258 -0.99 -14.37 -2.45
CA PRO A 258 -0.23 -13.44 -3.28
C PRO A 258 -0.05 -13.88 -4.74
N VAL A 259 0.19 -15.16 -5.01
CA VAL A 259 0.26 -15.69 -6.39
C VAL A 259 -1.09 -15.55 -7.08
N GLY A 260 -2.17 -15.93 -6.42
CA GLY A 260 -3.53 -15.73 -6.93
C GLY A 260 -3.84 -14.25 -7.21
N TYR A 261 -3.41 -13.37 -6.33
CA TYR A 261 -3.56 -11.92 -6.49
C TYR A 261 -2.80 -11.39 -7.72
N ILE A 262 -1.58 -11.82 -7.96
CA ILE A 262 -0.80 -11.46 -9.16
C ILE A 262 -1.52 -11.96 -10.42
N LEU A 263 -1.94 -13.22 -10.44
CA LEU A 263 -2.64 -13.80 -11.59
C LEU A 263 -3.98 -13.10 -11.86
N GLY A 264 -4.76 -12.86 -10.81
CA GLY A 264 -6.02 -12.12 -10.90
C GLY A 264 -5.83 -10.71 -11.43
N GLY A 265 -4.82 -9.99 -10.92
CA GLY A 265 -4.46 -8.65 -11.39
C GLY A 265 -4.08 -8.62 -12.88
N LEU A 266 -3.31 -9.61 -13.33
CA LEU A 266 -2.93 -9.74 -14.75
C LEU A 266 -4.13 -10.10 -15.64
N ILE A 267 -4.92 -11.10 -15.24
CA ILE A 267 -6.04 -11.61 -16.03
C ILE A 267 -7.20 -10.61 -16.05
N VAL A 268 -7.69 -10.20 -14.88
CA VAL A 268 -8.82 -9.26 -14.79
C VAL A 268 -8.41 -7.87 -15.30
N GLY A 269 -7.18 -7.44 -14.97
CA GLY A 269 -6.64 -6.15 -15.37
C GLY A 269 -6.41 -6.00 -16.88
N ARG A 270 -6.10 -7.08 -17.61
CA ARG A 270 -5.85 -7.03 -19.06
C ARG A 270 -7.01 -7.51 -19.92
N LEU A 271 -7.72 -8.56 -19.49
CA LEU A 271 -8.72 -9.23 -20.31
C LEU A 271 -10.16 -8.74 -20.06
N VAL A 272 -10.44 -8.09 -18.91
CA VAL A 272 -11.77 -7.63 -18.57
C VAL A 272 -11.91 -6.13 -18.84
N ALA A 273 -12.89 -5.73 -19.61
CA ALA A 273 -13.20 -4.33 -19.91
C ALA A 273 -13.59 -3.56 -18.62
N PRO A 274 -13.25 -2.25 -18.49
CA PRO A 274 -13.49 -1.48 -17.27
C PRO A 274 -14.93 -1.54 -16.73
N ALA A 275 -15.93 -1.42 -17.60
CA ALA A 275 -17.33 -1.51 -17.22
C ALA A 275 -17.70 -2.89 -16.61
N ARG A 276 -17.15 -3.98 -17.17
CA ARG A 276 -17.35 -5.34 -16.64
C ARG A 276 -16.62 -5.55 -15.31
N ARG A 277 -15.48 -4.89 -15.06
CA ARG A 277 -14.78 -4.98 -13.77
C ARG A 277 -15.64 -4.46 -12.63
N ILE A 278 -16.34 -3.34 -12.84
CA ILE A 278 -17.29 -2.79 -11.85
C ILE A 278 -18.42 -3.78 -11.58
N ALA A 279 -19.00 -4.39 -12.63
CA ALA A 279 -20.05 -5.39 -12.49
C ALA A 279 -19.57 -6.66 -11.74
N LEU A 280 -18.32 -7.09 -11.99
CA LEU A 280 -17.72 -8.26 -11.35
C LEU A 280 -17.26 -8.01 -9.92
N MET A 281 -17.13 -6.76 -9.47
CA MET A 281 -16.65 -6.43 -8.14
C MET A 281 -17.46 -7.10 -7.02
N ARG A 282 -18.78 -7.07 -7.11
CA ARG A 282 -19.68 -7.69 -6.12
C ARG A 282 -19.63 -9.23 -6.11
N PRO A 283 -19.76 -9.93 -7.25
CA PRO A 283 -19.65 -11.37 -7.25
C PRO A 283 -18.26 -11.87 -6.84
N LEU A 284 -17.18 -11.17 -7.21
CA LEU A 284 -15.82 -11.51 -6.75
C LEU A 284 -15.64 -11.30 -5.24
N ALA A 285 -16.32 -10.30 -4.67
CA ALA A 285 -16.31 -10.07 -3.23
C ALA A 285 -16.90 -11.27 -2.46
N VAL A 286 -17.99 -11.84 -2.95
CA VAL A 286 -18.62 -13.04 -2.36
C VAL A 286 -17.80 -14.30 -2.66
N LEU A 287 -17.23 -14.39 -3.85
CA LEU A 287 -16.44 -15.54 -4.28
C LEU A 287 -15.17 -15.72 -3.42
N ALA A 288 -14.54 -14.61 -2.98
CA ALA A 288 -13.31 -14.69 -2.21
C ALA A 288 -13.44 -15.54 -0.93
N PRO A 289 -14.36 -15.28 0.00
CA PRO A 289 -14.54 -16.16 1.15
C PRO A 289 -15.20 -17.51 0.78
N LEU A 290 -16.03 -17.56 -0.26
CA LEU A 290 -16.70 -18.81 -0.69
C LEU A 290 -15.69 -19.89 -1.08
N LEU A 291 -14.59 -19.50 -1.74
CA LEU A 291 -13.53 -20.43 -2.11
C LEU A 291 -12.84 -21.08 -0.92
N LEU A 292 -12.88 -20.47 0.27
CA LEU A 292 -12.29 -21.00 1.49
C LEU A 292 -13.26 -21.88 2.30
N VAL A 293 -14.56 -21.89 1.99
CA VAL A 293 -15.54 -22.73 2.71
C VAL A 293 -15.21 -24.23 2.63
N PRO A 294 -14.71 -24.80 1.49
CA PRO A 294 -14.35 -26.21 1.41
C PRO A 294 -13.24 -26.66 2.37
N THR A 295 -12.56 -25.72 3.04
CA THR A 295 -11.60 -26.07 4.10
C THR A 295 -12.26 -26.82 5.27
N LEU A 296 -13.59 -26.74 5.43
CA LEU A 296 -14.36 -27.55 6.39
C LEU A 296 -14.15 -29.06 6.22
N LEU A 297 -13.76 -29.50 5.04
CA LEU A 297 -13.53 -30.91 4.72
C LEU A 297 -12.12 -31.40 5.09
N ASP A 298 -11.33 -30.57 5.76
CA ASP A 298 -9.95 -30.84 6.16
C ASP A 298 -9.05 -31.29 4.98
N PRO A 299 -8.98 -30.50 3.90
CA PRO A 299 -8.25 -30.89 2.71
C PRO A 299 -6.73 -30.82 2.93
N SER A 300 -5.98 -31.52 2.08
CA SER A 300 -4.51 -31.49 2.09
C SER A 300 -3.97 -30.06 1.89
N PRO A 301 -2.75 -29.76 2.34
CA PRO A 301 -2.12 -28.43 2.21
C PRO A 301 -2.11 -27.89 0.77
N LEU A 302 -1.97 -28.76 -0.23
CA LEU A 302 -2.02 -28.37 -1.63
C LEU A 302 -3.41 -27.83 -2.03
N VAL A 303 -4.49 -28.48 -1.60
CA VAL A 303 -5.86 -28.04 -1.89
C VAL A 303 -6.13 -26.72 -1.17
N VAL A 304 -5.69 -26.56 0.09
CA VAL A 304 -5.79 -25.27 0.80
C VAL A 304 -5.07 -24.18 0.03
N ALA A 305 -3.86 -24.44 -0.48
CA ALA A 305 -3.13 -23.48 -1.29
C ALA A 305 -3.89 -23.10 -2.57
N LEU A 306 -4.50 -24.05 -3.27
CA LEU A 306 -5.32 -23.76 -4.45
C LEU A 306 -6.55 -22.92 -4.12
N LEU A 307 -7.23 -23.20 -3.01
CA LEU A 307 -8.37 -22.41 -2.53
C LEU A 307 -7.94 -20.98 -2.14
N ALA A 308 -6.80 -20.84 -1.45
CA ALA A 308 -6.21 -19.56 -1.10
C ALA A 308 -5.78 -18.75 -2.35
N ALA A 309 -5.21 -19.42 -3.36
CA ALA A 309 -4.89 -18.77 -4.64
C ALA A 309 -6.15 -18.27 -5.35
N GLY A 310 -7.21 -19.06 -5.38
CA GLY A 310 -8.51 -18.62 -5.91
C GLY A 310 -9.09 -17.44 -5.15
N CYS A 311 -8.99 -17.42 -3.81
CA CYS A 311 -9.38 -16.30 -2.97
C CYS A 311 -8.57 -15.03 -3.32
N GLY A 312 -7.24 -15.14 -3.41
CA GLY A 312 -6.36 -14.05 -3.82
C GLY A 312 -6.69 -13.51 -5.22
N PHE A 313 -7.02 -14.41 -6.17
CA PHE A 313 -7.48 -14.03 -7.51
C PHE A 313 -8.77 -13.19 -7.47
N ALA A 314 -9.75 -13.59 -6.66
CA ALA A 314 -10.99 -12.84 -6.49
C ALA A 314 -10.76 -11.46 -5.87
N VAL A 315 -9.90 -11.37 -4.86
CA VAL A 315 -9.49 -10.10 -4.22
C VAL A 315 -8.79 -9.18 -5.22
N ALA A 316 -7.96 -9.70 -6.12
CA ALA A 316 -7.29 -8.91 -7.16
C ALA A 316 -8.26 -8.31 -8.19
N GLY A 317 -9.39 -8.96 -8.44
CA GLY A 317 -10.45 -8.39 -9.28
C GLY A 317 -11.28 -7.32 -8.57
N LEU A 318 -11.40 -7.42 -7.25
CA LEU A 318 -12.16 -6.50 -6.40
C LEU A 318 -11.38 -5.23 -6.05
N LEU A 319 -10.18 -5.37 -5.48
CA LEU A 319 -9.48 -4.30 -4.75
C LEU A 319 -9.08 -3.11 -5.64
N PRO A 320 -8.49 -3.28 -6.85
CA PRO A 320 -8.17 -2.15 -7.72
C PRO A 320 -9.40 -1.38 -8.19
N THR A 321 -10.52 -2.09 -8.45
CA THR A 321 -11.78 -1.48 -8.87
C THR A 321 -12.40 -0.66 -7.73
N ALA A 322 -12.43 -1.22 -6.52
CA ALA A 322 -12.90 -0.52 -5.32
C ALA A 322 -12.05 0.72 -5.02
N ASN A 323 -10.72 0.63 -5.12
CA ASN A 323 -9.81 1.76 -4.95
C ASN A 323 -10.03 2.85 -6.02
N GLY A 324 -10.29 2.46 -7.27
CA GLY A 324 -10.60 3.40 -8.35
C GLY A 324 -11.88 4.20 -8.07
N LEU A 325 -12.95 3.54 -7.64
CA LEU A 325 -14.19 4.21 -7.23
C LEU A 325 -13.99 5.07 -5.98
N PHE A 326 -13.19 4.61 -5.02
CA PHE A 326 -12.86 5.37 -3.82
C PHE A 326 -12.18 6.70 -4.15
N VAL A 327 -11.19 6.69 -5.07
CA VAL A 327 -10.49 7.91 -5.53
C VAL A 327 -11.46 8.89 -6.19
N GLN A 328 -12.35 8.38 -7.06
CA GLN A 328 -13.29 9.22 -7.81
C GLN A 328 -14.37 9.86 -6.92
N ALA A 329 -14.84 9.14 -5.90
CA ALA A 329 -15.86 9.62 -4.97
C ALA A 329 -15.30 10.47 -3.81
N LEU A 330 -13.98 10.64 -3.73
CA LEU A 330 -13.31 11.33 -2.62
C LEU A 330 -13.03 12.80 -2.98
N PRO A 331 -13.52 13.78 -2.20
CA PRO A 331 -13.24 15.19 -2.40
C PRO A 331 -11.74 15.49 -2.32
N ASP A 332 -11.26 16.44 -3.13
CA ASP A 332 -9.89 16.90 -3.06
C ASP A 332 -9.56 17.51 -1.68
N GLY A 333 -8.30 17.48 -1.30
CA GLY A 333 -7.86 17.92 0.03
C GLY A 333 -8.00 16.88 1.15
N TYR A 334 -8.81 15.83 1.00
CA TYR A 334 -8.97 14.76 1.98
C TYR A 334 -8.31 13.44 1.58
N ARG A 335 -7.72 13.37 0.39
CA ARG A 335 -7.12 12.14 -0.18
C ARG A 335 -6.12 11.48 0.77
N ALA A 336 -5.15 12.23 1.27
CA ALA A 336 -4.12 11.67 2.15
C ALA A 336 -4.71 11.08 3.45
N ARG A 337 -5.67 11.78 4.07
CA ARG A 337 -6.33 11.35 5.32
C ARG A 337 -7.18 10.11 5.11
N ALA A 338 -8.00 10.09 4.05
CA ALA A 338 -8.86 8.96 3.73
C ALA A 338 -8.06 7.71 3.33
N PHE A 339 -7.01 7.85 2.51
CA PHE A 339 -6.10 6.74 2.19
C PHE A 339 -5.34 6.24 3.42
N GLY A 340 -4.95 7.12 4.33
CA GLY A 340 -4.35 6.74 5.62
C GLY A 340 -5.29 5.85 6.44
N VAL A 341 -6.57 6.21 6.55
CA VAL A 341 -7.59 5.39 7.23
C VAL A 341 -7.78 4.05 6.55
N MET A 342 -7.89 4.02 5.20
CA MET A 342 -8.03 2.77 4.45
C MET A 342 -6.82 1.85 4.63
N ALA A 343 -5.61 2.37 4.48
CA ALA A 343 -4.38 1.58 4.60
C ALA A 343 -4.20 1.02 6.03
N SER A 344 -4.35 1.88 7.06
CA SER A 344 -4.25 1.44 8.45
C SER A 344 -5.37 0.47 8.82
N GLY A 345 -6.59 0.74 8.36
CA GLY A 345 -7.75 -0.12 8.61
C GLY A 345 -7.58 -1.52 8.02
N MET A 346 -7.09 -1.64 6.78
CA MET A 346 -6.79 -2.93 6.16
C MET A 346 -5.79 -3.74 6.98
N GLN A 347 -4.72 -3.12 7.45
CA GLN A 347 -3.70 -3.79 8.24
C GLN A 347 -4.22 -4.25 9.60
N VAL A 348 -4.93 -3.37 10.31
CA VAL A 348 -5.51 -3.69 11.63
C VAL A 348 -6.50 -4.85 11.54
N ILE A 349 -7.38 -4.83 10.53
CA ILE A 349 -8.38 -5.88 10.33
C ILE A 349 -7.71 -7.22 10.00
N GLN A 350 -6.67 -7.23 9.19
CA GLN A 350 -5.90 -8.45 8.91
C GLN A 350 -5.25 -9.02 10.19
N GLY A 351 -4.60 -8.17 10.98
CA GLY A 351 -4.00 -8.59 12.25
C GLY A 351 -5.04 -9.14 13.24
N LEU A 352 -6.17 -8.46 13.37
CA LEU A 352 -7.27 -8.90 14.24
C LEU A 352 -7.88 -10.22 13.76
N ALA A 353 -8.09 -10.37 12.45
CA ALA A 353 -8.63 -11.60 11.86
C ALA A 353 -7.75 -12.82 12.19
N VAL A 354 -6.44 -12.70 11.98
CA VAL A 354 -5.50 -13.80 12.26
C VAL A 354 -5.41 -14.07 13.76
N LEU A 355 -5.39 -13.03 14.60
CA LEU A 355 -5.36 -13.22 16.05
C LEU A 355 -6.60 -13.95 16.56
N VAL A 356 -7.79 -13.50 16.15
CA VAL A 356 -9.06 -14.12 16.58
C VAL A 356 -9.17 -15.55 16.06
N THR A 357 -8.87 -15.80 14.81
CA THR A 357 -8.93 -17.17 14.24
C THR A 357 -7.86 -18.08 14.83
N GLY A 358 -6.68 -17.56 15.16
CA GLY A 358 -5.65 -18.31 15.88
C GLY A 358 -6.06 -18.71 17.30
N LEU A 359 -6.71 -17.79 18.03
CA LEU A 359 -7.26 -18.09 19.36
C LEU A 359 -8.40 -19.12 19.29
N LEU A 360 -9.27 -19.02 18.29
CA LEU A 360 -10.33 -20.02 18.07
C LEU A 360 -9.72 -21.37 17.68
N ALA A 361 -8.73 -21.40 16.82
CA ALA A 361 -8.06 -22.62 16.35
C ALA A 361 -7.21 -23.30 17.45
N GLN A 362 -6.96 -22.64 18.58
CA GLN A 362 -6.39 -23.28 19.77
C GLN A 362 -7.40 -24.19 20.50
N ARG A 363 -8.69 -23.93 20.34
CA ARG A 363 -9.78 -24.69 20.99
C ARG A 363 -10.53 -25.60 20.04
N PHE A 364 -10.56 -25.25 18.77
CA PHE A 364 -11.25 -25.97 17.71
C PHE A 364 -10.25 -26.38 16.63
N SER A 365 -10.63 -27.32 15.75
CA SER A 365 -9.75 -27.68 14.63
C SER A 365 -9.58 -26.51 13.65
N ILE A 366 -8.39 -26.37 13.07
CA ILE A 366 -8.08 -25.31 12.11
C ILE A 366 -9.06 -25.32 10.92
N PRO A 367 -9.37 -26.48 10.29
CA PRO A 367 -10.34 -26.58 9.19
C PRO A 367 -11.71 -26.01 9.55
N LEU A 368 -12.21 -26.36 10.73
CA LEU A 368 -13.50 -25.88 11.22
C LEU A 368 -13.50 -24.35 11.40
N VAL A 369 -12.45 -23.79 12.01
CA VAL A 369 -12.34 -22.35 12.22
C VAL A 369 -12.27 -21.61 10.89
N VAL A 370 -11.40 -22.02 9.96
CA VAL A 370 -11.25 -21.36 8.66
C VAL A 370 -12.54 -21.45 7.85
N GLY A 371 -13.17 -22.62 7.80
CA GLY A 371 -14.37 -22.82 7.02
C GLY A 371 -15.60 -22.09 7.58
N LEU A 372 -15.81 -22.09 8.91
CA LEU A 372 -16.91 -21.34 9.53
C LEU A 372 -16.68 -19.82 9.43
N TRP A 373 -15.44 -19.36 9.64
CA TRP A 373 -15.08 -17.96 9.44
C TRP A 373 -15.37 -17.51 8.01
N SER A 374 -14.99 -18.34 7.04
CA SER A 374 -15.24 -18.07 5.61
C SER A 374 -16.74 -18.12 5.27
N SER A 375 -17.50 -19.03 5.88
CA SER A 375 -18.97 -19.09 5.73
C SER A 375 -19.65 -17.82 6.27
N ALA A 376 -19.20 -17.33 7.43
CA ALA A 376 -19.63 -16.01 7.95
C ALA A 376 -19.22 -14.89 6.97
N GLY A 377 -18.05 -15.02 6.33
CA GLY A 377 -17.58 -14.12 5.28
C GLY A 377 -18.50 -14.08 4.07
N VAL A 378 -18.95 -15.23 3.59
CA VAL A 378 -19.92 -15.32 2.48
C VAL A 378 -21.21 -14.57 2.84
N LEU A 379 -21.73 -14.78 4.04
CA LEU A 379 -22.92 -14.09 4.51
C LEU A 379 -22.72 -12.56 4.55
N LEU A 380 -21.64 -12.11 5.19
CA LEU A 380 -21.32 -10.69 5.33
C LEU A 380 -21.11 -10.03 3.96
N MET A 381 -20.36 -10.67 3.06
CA MET A 381 -20.08 -10.17 1.72
C MET A 381 -21.36 -10.14 0.85
N THR A 382 -22.24 -11.12 1.01
CA THR A 382 -23.54 -11.12 0.33
C THR A 382 -24.40 -9.94 0.80
N ILE A 383 -24.48 -9.71 2.11
CA ILE A 383 -25.18 -8.54 2.66
C ILE A 383 -24.57 -7.24 2.14
N ALA A 384 -23.24 -7.11 2.15
CA ALA A 384 -22.54 -5.93 1.64
C ALA A 384 -22.79 -5.72 0.12
N ALA A 385 -22.81 -6.80 -0.67
CA ALA A 385 -23.09 -6.76 -2.11
C ALA A 385 -24.55 -6.37 -2.42
N LEU A 386 -25.50 -6.83 -1.62
CA LEU A 386 -26.93 -6.50 -1.76
C LEU A 386 -27.22 -5.08 -1.28
N SER A 387 -26.54 -4.61 -0.24
CA SER A 387 -26.65 -3.24 0.28
C SER A 387 -25.82 -2.21 -0.46
N TRP A 388 -25.19 -2.59 -1.57
CA TRP A 388 -24.35 -1.70 -2.37
C TRP A 388 -25.17 -0.52 -2.90
N PRO A 389 -24.65 0.72 -2.83
CA PRO A 389 -25.33 1.91 -3.35
C PRO A 389 -25.73 1.75 -4.83
N SER A 390 -26.90 2.29 -5.20
CA SER A 390 -27.32 2.31 -6.62
C SER A 390 -26.32 3.09 -7.46
N GLN A 391 -26.21 2.74 -8.76
CA GLN A 391 -25.31 3.42 -9.69
C GLN A 391 -25.53 4.94 -9.67
N ALA A 392 -26.79 5.39 -9.65
CA ALA A 392 -27.11 6.80 -9.56
C ALA A 392 -26.53 7.50 -8.32
N ARG A 393 -26.45 6.80 -7.18
CA ARG A 393 -25.82 7.36 -5.97
C ARG A 393 -24.29 7.41 -6.08
N VAL A 394 -23.69 6.43 -6.75
CA VAL A 394 -22.24 6.41 -7.01
C VAL A 394 -21.89 7.56 -7.95
N ASP A 395 -22.63 7.74 -9.04
CA ASP A 395 -22.42 8.79 -10.04
C ASP A 395 -22.60 10.18 -9.39
N ALA A 396 -23.67 10.37 -8.60
CA ALA A 396 -23.89 11.61 -7.86
C ALA A 396 -22.77 11.92 -6.84
N ALA A 397 -22.19 10.91 -6.20
CA ALA A 397 -21.05 11.09 -5.29
C ALA A 397 -19.79 11.51 -6.04
N ILE A 398 -19.56 10.96 -7.23
CA ILE A 398 -18.44 11.31 -8.10
C ILE A 398 -18.60 12.74 -8.63
N GLU A 399 -19.79 13.11 -9.09
CA GLU A 399 -20.11 14.47 -9.55
C GLU A 399 -19.92 15.50 -8.42
N ALA A 400 -20.41 15.20 -7.21
CA ALA A 400 -20.24 16.07 -6.05
C ALA A 400 -18.77 16.25 -5.68
N ALA A 401 -17.95 15.20 -5.79
CA ALA A 401 -16.52 15.29 -5.55
C ALA A 401 -15.80 16.14 -6.61
N SER A 402 -16.21 16.03 -7.88
CA SER A 402 -15.65 16.82 -9.01
C SER A 402 -16.14 18.26 -9.03
N GLY A 403 -17.38 18.52 -8.60
CA GLY A 403 -17.98 19.87 -8.55
C GLY A 403 -17.43 20.74 -7.41
N ALA A 404 -16.87 20.13 -6.38
CA ALA A 404 -16.18 20.84 -5.30
C ALA A 404 -14.87 21.53 -5.77
N ASP A 405 -14.36 21.15 -6.95
CA ASP A 405 -13.17 21.73 -7.58
C ASP A 405 -13.48 22.88 -8.57
N ALA A 406 -14.76 23.18 -8.82
CA ALA A 406 -15.09 24.32 -9.66
C ALA A 406 -14.64 25.62 -8.92
N PRO A 407 -13.75 26.43 -9.51
CA PRO A 407 -13.42 27.71 -8.93
C PRO A 407 -14.71 28.52 -8.75
N ASP A 408 -14.86 29.12 -7.58
CA ASP A 408 -15.98 30.05 -7.30
C ASP A 408 -16.20 30.93 -8.54
N PRO A 409 -17.43 30.98 -9.10
CA PRO A 409 -17.65 31.80 -10.29
C PRO A 409 -17.14 33.22 -9.97
N ALA A 410 -16.20 33.70 -10.79
CA ALA A 410 -15.62 35.00 -10.62
C ALA A 410 -16.74 36.00 -10.33
N PRO A 411 -16.62 36.87 -9.31
CA PRO A 411 -17.68 37.80 -8.98
C PRO A 411 -18.07 38.57 -10.24
N ALA A 412 -19.36 38.53 -10.55
CA ALA A 412 -19.90 39.20 -11.73
C ALA A 412 -19.36 40.62 -11.80
N PRO A 413 -18.88 41.10 -12.95
CA PRO A 413 -18.37 42.45 -13.08
C PRO A 413 -19.44 43.41 -12.54
N PRO A 414 -19.08 44.42 -11.73
CA PRO A 414 -20.04 45.36 -11.17
C PRO A 414 -20.87 45.93 -12.29
N ALA A 415 -22.19 45.89 -12.12
CA ALA A 415 -23.12 46.46 -13.06
C ALA A 415 -22.73 47.92 -13.34
N PRO A 416 -22.78 48.41 -14.60
CA PRO A 416 -22.45 49.77 -14.94
C PRO A 416 -23.37 50.70 -14.11
N ARG A 417 -22.77 51.59 -13.38
CA ARG A 417 -23.49 52.60 -12.58
C ARG A 417 -24.42 53.37 -13.52
N PRO A 418 -25.71 53.49 -13.25
CA PRO A 418 -26.60 54.36 -14.02
C PRO A 418 -26.29 55.79 -13.63
N GLY A 419 -25.93 56.64 -14.61
CA GLY A 419 -25.98 58.09 -14.44
C GLY A 419 -24.61 58.79 -14.50
N SER A 420 -24.16 59.07 -15.71
CA SER A 420 -23.55 60.39 -16.02
C SER A 420 -23.76 60.63 -17.53
N SER A 421 -25.01 60.97 -17.85
CA SER A 421 -25.31 61.68 -19.08
C SER A 421 -25.01 63.14 -18.85
N ASP A 422 -24.49 63.75 -19.90
CA ASP A 422 -24.42 65.17 -20.23
C ASP A 422 -23.28 66.00 -19.62
N ARG A 423 -22.27 66.17 -20.53
CA ARG A 423 -21.81 67.52 -20.89
C ARG A 423 -21.31 67.52 -22.33
N PRO A 424 -21.72 68.54 -23.13
CA PRO A 424 -21.43 68.58 -24.57
C PRO A 424 -20.00 69.04 -24.90
N ALA A 425 -19.61 68.68 -26.10
CA ALA A 425 -18.42 69.04 -26.79
C ALA A 425 -18.19 70.55 -26.89
N ASP A 426 -16.99 70.99 -26.67
CA ASP A 426 -16.45 72.17 -27.29
C ASP A 426 -15.09 71.88 -27.92
N GLN A 427 -15.02 72.16 -29.20
CA GLN A 427 -13.84 72.12 -30.10
C GLN A 427 -13.15 73.50 -30.05
N PRO A 428 -12.12 73.69 -30.87
CA PRO A 428 -10.70 73.37 -30.68
C PRO A 428 -9.85 74.65 -30.74
N VAL A 429 -8.59 74.62 -30.36
CA VAL A 429 -7.61 75.63 -30.80
C VAL A 429 -6.25 75.01 -31.05
N ASP A 430 -5.71 75.42 -32.19
CA ASP A 430 -4.50 75.13 -32.90
C ASP A 430 -3.17 75.12 -32.13
N SER A 431 -2.31 74.17 -32.51
CA SER A 431 -0.90 74.23 -33.01
C SER A 431 0.18 75.04 -32.27
N PRO A 432 1.47 74.90 -32.58
CA PRO A 432 2.29 73.71 -32.93
C PRO A 432 3.63 73.70 -32.15
N GLY A 433 4.43 72.67 -32.34
CA GLY A 433 5.87 72.80 -32.06
C GLY A 433 6.61 71.55 -31.63
N GLU A 434 7.31 71.00 -32.57
CA GLU A 434 8.71 70.53 -32.55
C GLU A 434 9.16 69.48 -31.53
N GLY A 435 9.77 68.40 -32.06
CA GLY A 435 10.87 67.75 -31.38
C GLY A 435 10.98 66.24 -31.62
N GLN A 436 11.51 65.88 -32.79
CA GLN A 436 12.59 64.90 -33.06
C GLN A 436 12.45 63.52 -32.39
N GLN A 437 12.29 62.44 -33.24
CA GLN A 437 13.39 61.64 -33.81
C GLN A 437 14.27 60.98 -32.75
N ASP A 438 14.24 59.68 -32.86
CA ASP A 438 15.31 58.71 -32.66
C ASP A 438 14.86 57.52 -31.84
N ALA A 439 14.62 56.43 -32.48
CA ALA A 439 15.04 55.07 -32.10
C ALA A 439 14.24 53.96 -32.85
N GLN A 440 14.26 54.06 -34.16
CA GLN A 440 14.08 52.89 -35.04
C GLN A 440 15.43 52.64 -35.66
N GLU A 441 16.14 51.65 -35.13
CA GLU A 441 17.18 50.90 -35.84
C GLU A 441 17.97 50.10 -34.83
N ARG A 442 17.64 48.81 -34.75
CA ARG A 442 18.57 47.71 -34.48
C ARG A 442 17.78 46.43 -34.19
N HIS A 443 17.47 45.74 -35.24
CA HIS A 443 17.46 44.26 -35.32
C HIS A 443 17.00 43.82 -36.71
N ARG A 444 17.92 43.99 -37.63
CA ARG A 444 17.96 43.17 -38.85
C ARG A 444 19.42 42.79 -39.08
N ASN A 445 19.59 41.55 -39.51
CA ASN A 445 20.81 40.87 -39.92
C ASN A 445 21.49 40.13 -38.75
N THR A 446 21.49 38.79 -38.76
CA THR A 446 22.23 38.01 -39.76
C THR A 446 21.69 36.59 -39.84
N VAL A 447 21.23 36.25 -41.02
CA VAL A 447 21.16 34.91 -41.57
C VAL A 447 22.54 34.63 -42.16
N SER A 448 23.15 33.49 -41.86
CA SER A 448 23.97 32.73 -42.79
C SER A 448 24.43 31.40 -42.20
N ALA A 449 23.97 30.30 -42.76
CA ALA A 449 24.68 29.05 -42.89
C ALA A 449 25.50 29.12 -44.20
N PRO A 450 26.24 28.10 -44.66
CA PRO A 450 26.79 26.87 -44.03
C PRO A 450 28.31 26.69 -44.37
N ASP A 451 29.01 25.69 -43.89
CA ASP A 451 29.79 24.75 -44.72
C ASP A 451 30.65 23.77 -43.87
N ARG A 452 30.49 22.50 -44.19
CA ARG A 452 31.39 21.41 -44.61
C ARG A 452 32.81 21.35 -44.02
N SER A 453 33.07 20.20 -43.52
CA SER A 453 34.02 19.17 -44.01
C SER A 453 35.07 18.69 -43.01
N GLN A 454 35.13 17.37 -43.04
CA GLN A 454 36.33 16.48 -43.03
C GLN A 454 37.03 16.28 -41.65
N ALA A 455 36.89 15.07 -41.20
CA ALA A 455 37.73 13.89 -41.45
C ALA A 455 38.89 13.73 -40.45
N GLY A 456 38.95 12.57 -39.88
CA GLY A 456 40.20 11.86 -39.61
C GLY A 456 40.64 11.69 -38.15
N THR A 457 40.44 10.66 -37.66
CA THR A 457 41.08 9.45 -37.17
C THR A 457 40.38 8.88 -35.94
#